data_ac1f6ed7ce0049b797e5d2c98bdbaa23
#
_entry.id   ac1f6ed7ce0049b797e5d2c98bdbaa23
#
_cell.length_a   1.000
_cell.length_b   1.000
_cell.length_c   1.000
_cell.angle_alpha   90.00
_cell.angle_beta   90.00
_cell.angle_gamma   90.00
#
_symmetry.space_group_name_H-M   'P 1'
#
loop_
_entity.id
_entity.type
_entity.pdbx_description
1 polymer ?
#
loop_
_entity_poly.entity_id
_entity_poly.type
_entity_poly.pdbx_seq_one_letter_code
_entity_poly.pdbx_strand_id
1 'polypeptide(L)'
;YPDLDLYAFIYRYDYLDRIVYKKLPGCAPSYLVYDAAHRLDFSQEGCQRNDSLWPCFVYDVYGRVVVEGECSNSDKHVRTAGETVVLGTLMEGDTGLAYSGYQSSSDLVDPCVYVVNYYDTYDFRTRNGFSAYNFPEGTVSAIGNLTGSILCTHGSSGFIYSADYYDINKRIVKSLSSRVNGGMDTYATEYSFQGSPLSVLHTHTDSSGYSLTERYTYTYDHSSRLTRVSHQYDNNPSVLLLEHAYDELGRLQTDKLDNGIYATDYAYNIRNWLTSIEGSKFSQSLHYTDGLGVPCYNGNISSMTWKSGAGATPRGYKFSYDRLGRLTDAEYGEGPSLSVNTNRFNEQVTGYDKMGNILGLKRYGQTSATGYDVIDDLSLSYAGNRLKKVADRSGTSAFNNGFEFKDGVDLSTEYEYDENGNLTKDLNKNITAIQYNCLNLPSRVMFANGNSISYLYDAAGRKLRTVHFLEGDSVTTDYCGNVVYENGVPQILLTEVGYVSLTDGQYHYYLKDHQGNNRVVVAEEGTVEEVNDYYAFGGLMSTSSRQSVQPYKYNGKELDRKGGLDWYDYGARMYDAALGRFMKTDRFSEKYVSLSPYQYGANNPVNNIDVNGDSIW
;
A
#
# COMPACT_ATOMS: atom_id res chain seq x y z
N TYR A 1 1.05 -31.44 -17.87
CA TYR A 1 1.55 -31.78 -16.53
C TYR A 1 0.85 -30.84 -15.54
N PRO A 2 -0.01 -31.37 -14.61
CA PRO A 2 -0.75 -30.53 -13.64
C PRO A 2 0.16 -29.64 -12.80
N ASP A 3 1.35 -30.10 -12.46
CA ASP A 3 2.31 -29.37 -11.64
C ASP A 3 2.83 -28.10 -12.34
N LEU A 4 2.97 -28.13 -13.68
CA LEU A 4 3.38 -26.94 -14.42
C LEU A 4 2.32 -25.83 -14.36
N ASP A 5 1.04 -26.19 -14.35
CA ASP A 5 -0.04 -25.21 -14.25
C ASP A 5 -0.06 -24.51 -12.90
N LEU A 6 0.32 -25.22 -11.83
CA LEU A 6 0.25 -24.71 -10.46
C LEU A 6 1.50 -23.94 -10.02
N TYR A 7 2.68 -24.27 -10.58
CA TYR A 7 3.95 -23.78 -10.05
C TYR A 7 4.87 -23.10 -11.06
N ALA A 8 4.62 -23.25 -12.39
CA ALA A 8 5.54 -22.73 -13.38
C ALA A 8 5.15 -21.34 -13.90
N PHE A 9 6.17 -20.54 -14.16
CA PHE A 9 6.09 -19.38 -15.04
C PHE A 9 6.29 -19.87 -16.47
N ILE A 10 5.35 -19.59 -17.37
CA ILE A 10 5.39 -20.08 -18.75
C ILE A 10 5.30 -18.91 -19.71
N TYR A 11 6.24 -18.81 -20.64
CA TYR A 11 6.30 -17.76 -21.65
C TYR A 11 6.33 -18.38 -23.06
N ARG A 12 5.70 -17.69 -23.99
CA ARG A 12 5.87 -17.95 -25.44
C ARG A 12 6.21 -16.64 -26.11
N TYR A 13 7.07 -16.73 -27.11
CA TYR A 13 7.60 -15.61 -27.84
C TYR A 13 7.18 -15.68 -29.30
N ASP A 14 7.06 -14.56 -29.96
CA ASP A 14 6.94 -14.47 -31.40
C ASP A 14 8.33 -14.57 -32.08
N TYR A 15 8.34 -14.42 -33.40
CA TYR A 15 9.58 -14.47 -34.19
C TYR A 15 10.54 -13.27 -33.98
N LEU A 16 10.12 -12.27 -33.22
CA LEU A 16 10.91 -11.09 -32.83
C LEU A 16 11.31 -11.15 -31.35
N ASP A 17 11.20 -12.31 -30.71
CA ASP A 17 11.49 -12.54 -29.28
C ASP A 17 10.66 -11.69 -28.32
N ARG A 18 9.45 -11.24 -28.73
CA ARG A 18 8.50 -10.56 -27.83
C ARG A 18 7.59 -11.57 -27.15
N ILE A 19 7.28 -11.34 -25.88
CA ILE A 19 6.36 -12.20 -25.13
C ILE A 19 4.94 -11.99 -25.63
N VAL A 20 4.34 -13.01 -26.25
CA VAL A 20 2.94 -12.98 -26.73
C VAL A 20 1.99 -13.81 -25.85
N TYR A 21 2.55 -14.59 -24.95
CA TYR A 21 1.84 -15.43 -24.00
C TYR A 21 2.63 -15.49 -22.70
N LYS A 22 1.97 -15.24 -21.59
CA LYS A 22 2.54 -15.29 -20.26
C LYS A 22 1.55 -15.98 -19.32
N LYS A 23 2.04 -16.90 -18.49
CA LYS A 23 1.25 -17.57 -17.47
C LYS A 23 2.00 -17.57 -16.14
N LEU A 24 1.37 -17.01 -15.12
CA LEU A 24 1.85 -17.07 -13.75
C LEU A 24 1.42 -18.37 -13.05
N PRO A 25 2.13 -18.81 -12.00
CA PRO A 25 1.79 -20.02 -11.26
C PRO A 25 0.35 -20.01 -10.74
N GLY A 26 -0.43 -21.01 -11.13
CA GLY A 26 -1.83 -21.15 -10.73
C GLY A 26 -2.82 -20.21 -11.41
N CYS A 27 -2.39 -19.21 -12.17
CA CYS A 27 -3.25 -18.26 -12.86
C CYS A 27 -3.58 -18.73 -14.28
N ALA A 28 -4.64 -18.18 -14.88
CA ALA A 28 -4.89 -18.29 -16.29
C ALA A 28 -3.85 -17.47 -17.09
N PRO A 29 -3.58 -17.82 -18.36
CA PRO A 29 -2.59 -17.09 -19.14
C PRO A 29 -3.06 -15.69 -19.52
N SER A 30 -2.09 -14.79 -19.69
CA SER A 30 -2.26 -13.47 -20.32
C SER A 30 -1.74 -13.50 -21.75
N TYR A 31 -2.43 -12.82 -22.65
CA TYR A 31 -2.05 -12.64 -24.04
C TYR A 31 -1.61 -11.20 -24.29
N LEU A 32 -0.58 -11.01 -25.12
CA LEU A 32 -0.04 -9.70 -25.47
C LEU A 32 0.05 -9.60 -26.99
N VAL A 33 -0.41 -8.49 -27.54
CA VAL A 33 -0.41 -8.18 -28.96
C VAL A 33 0.33 -6.86 -29.17
N TYR A 34 1.21 -6.82 -30.16
CA TYR A 34 2.06 -5.67 -30.42
C TYR A 34 1.74 -5.05 -31.79
N ASP A 35 1.85 -3.74 -31.89
CA ASP A 35 1.75 -3.01 -33.13
C ASP A 35 3.00 -3.19 -34.03
N ALA A 36 2.97 -2.66 -35.23
CA ALA A 36 4.09 -2.74 -36.17
C ALA A 36 5.34 -1.95 -35.73
N ALA A 37 5.20 -1.04 -34.75
CA ALA A 37 6.30 -0.34 -34.10
C ALA A 37 6.82 -1.07 -32.85
N HIS A 38 6.41 -2.33 -32.65
CA HIS A 38 6.81 -3.20 -31.51
C HIS A 38 6.34 -2.72 -30.13
N ARG A 39 5.29 -1.90 -30.04
CA ARG A 39 4.69 -1.43 -28.80
C ARG A 39 3.48 -2.30 -28.47
N LEU A 40 3.15 -2.44 -27.17
CA LEU A 40 1.97 -3.19 -26.73
C LEU A 40 0.69 -2.49 -27.21
N ASP A 41 -0.08 -3.16 -28.07
CA ASP A 41 -1.35 -2.64 -28.61
C ASP A 41 -2.53 -3.12 -27.77
N PHE A 42 -2.59 -4.44 -27.53
CA PHE A 42 -3.60 -5.07 -26.70
C PHE A 42 -2.99 -6.06 -25.73
N SER A 43 -3.68 -6.24 -24.59
CA SER A 43 -3.42 -7.35 -23.67
C SER A 43 -4.73 -7.99 -23.24
N GLN A 44 -4.67 -9.20 -22.66
CA GLN A 44 -5.85 -9.84 -22.09
C GLN A 44 -5.44 -10.80 -20.99
N GLU A 45 -5.95 -10.60 -19.78
CA GLU A 45 -5.79 -11.50 -18.65
C GLU A 45 -6.94 -12.51 -18.55
N GLY A 46 -6.85 -13.45 -17.59
CA GLY A 46 -7.81 -14.51 -17.42
C GLY A 46 -9.25 -14.03 -17.26
N CYS A 47 -9.49 -13.13 -16.30
CA CYS A 47 -10.82 -12.62 -16.00
C CYS A 47 -11.44 -11.82 -17.17
N GLN A 48 -10.63 -11.09 -17.92
CA GLN A 48 -11.09 -10.28 -19.05
C GLN A 48 -11.60 -11.12 -20.24
N ARG A 49 -11.15 -12.38 -20.36
CA ARG A 49 -11.65 -13.28 -21.41
C ARG A 49 -13.13 -13.62 -21.26
N ASN A 50 -13.62 -13.70 -20.02
CA ASN A 50 -15.02 -13.99 -19.75
C ASN A 50 -15.95 -12.92 -20.31
N ASP A 51 -15.49 -11.67 -20.32
CA ASP A 51 -16.23 -10.50 -20.78
C ASP A 51 -15.81 -10.07 -22.19
N SER A 52 -14.88 -10.81 -22.85
CA SER A 52 -14.31 -10.48 -24.15
C SER A 52 -13.66 -9.09 -24.20
N LEU A 53 -13.13 -8.60 -23.08
CA LEU A 53 -12.49 -7.30 -22.96
C LEU A 53 -10.99 -7.40 -23.23
N TRP A 54 -10.47 -6.35 -23.87
CA TRP A 54 -9.06 -6.20 -24.18
C TRP A 54 -8.56 -4.83 -23.74
N PRO A 55 -7.69 -4.71 -22.73
CA PRO A 55 -6.89 -3.52 -22.51
C PRO A 55 -6.20 -3.08 -23.79
N CYS A 56 -6.32 -1.81 -24.12
CA CYS A 56 -5.80 -1.22 -25.34
C CYS A 56 -4.99 0.04 -25.05
N PHE A 57 -3.97 0.29 -25.91
CA PHE A 57 -3.02 1.37 -25.74
C PHE A 57 -2.92 2.17 -27.04
N VAL A 58 -3.03 3.49 -26.95
CA VAL A 58 -2.89 4.41 -28.07
C VAL A 58 -1.67 5.29 -27.83
N TYR A 59 -0.84 5.46 -28.86
CA TYR A 59 0.45 6.16 -28.75
C TYR A 59 0.48 7.40 -29.63
N ASP A 60 1.20 8.43 -29.20
CA ASP A 60 1.53 9.55 -30.07
C ASP A 60 2.67 9.21 -31.05
N VAL A 61 3.03 10.19 -31.91
CA VAL A 61 4.11 10.05 -32.90
C VAL A 61 5.50 9.82 -32.27
N TYR A 62 5.67 10.14 -30.99
CA TYR A 62 6.90 9.92 -30.23
C TYR A 62 6.91 8.59 -29.47
N GLY A 63 5.84 7.80 -29.55
CA GLY A 63 5.70 6.52 -28.85
C GLY A 63 5.31 6.62 -27.38
N ARG A 64 4.78 7.76 -26.92
CA ARG A 64 4.26 7.95 -25.58
C ARG A 64 2.79 7.51 -25.54
N VAL A 65 2.37 6.81 -24.47
CA VAL A 65 0.97 6.42 -24.30
C VAL A 65 0.11 7.66 -24.05
N VAL A 66 -0.84 7.92 -24.92
CA VAL A 66 -1.78 9.05 -24.82
C VAL A 66 -3.17 8.62 -24.38
N VAL A 67 -3.58 7.39 -24.68
CA VAL A 67 -4.84 6.80 -24.18
C VAL A 67 -4.58 5.36 -23.78
N GLU A 68 -5.15 4.99 -22.64
CA GLU A 68 -5.21 3.62 -22.13
C GLU A 68 -6.65 3.32 -21.72
N GLY A 69 -7.14 2.14 -22.06
CA GLY A 69 -8.50 1.72 -21.76
C GLY A 69 -8.74 0.26 -22.04
N GLU A 70 -10.00 -0.12 -22.15
CA GLU A 70 -10.47 -1.44 -22.59
C GLU A 70 -11.41 -1.29 -23.79
N CYS A 71 -11.48 -2.33 -24.63
CA CYS A 71 -12.39 -2.40 -25.76
C CYS A 71 -12.96 -3.82 -25.91
N SER A 72 -14.10 -3.94 -26.61
CA SER A 72 -14.79 -5.20 -26.87
C SER A 72 -14.38 -5.84 -28.21
N ASN A 73 -13.13 -5.67 -28.61
CA ASN A 73 -12.64 -6.19 -29.88
C ASN A 73 -12.63 -7.73 -29.91
N SER A 74 -12.96 -8.31 -31.07
CA SER A 74 -12.85 -9.76 -31.24
C SER A 74 -11.39 -10.22 -31.30
N ASP A 75 -11.10 -11.45 -30.88
CA ASP A 75 -9.77 -12.05 -30.98
C ASP A 75 -9.19 -11.97 -32.40
N LYS A 76 -10.03 -12.14 -33.42
CA LYS A 76 -9.60 -12.07 -34.82
C LYS A 76 -9.14 -10.65 -35.17
N HIS A 77 -9.92 -9.64 -34.77
CA HIS A 77 -9.57 -8.24 -35.02
C HIS A 77 -8.28 -7.86 -34.31
N VAL A 78 -8.17 -8.20 -33.03
CA VAL A 78 -6.96 -7.94 -32.20
C VAL A 78 -5.71 -8.56 -32.82
N ARG A 79 -5.78 -9.80 -33.31
CA ARG A 79 -4.64 -10.46 -33.96
C ARG A 79 -4.21 -9.80 -35.29
N THR A 80 -5.13 -9.20 -36.02
CA THR A 80 -4.82 -8.50 -37.28
C THR A 80 -4.39 -7.05 -37.07
N ALA A 81 -4.73 -6.44 -35.95
CA ALA A 81 -4.34 -5.07 -35.59
C ALA A 81 -2.82 -4.87 -35.46
N GLY A 82 -2.09 -5.93 -35.08
CA GLY A 82 -0.62 -5.89 -34.94
C GLY A 82 0.18 -5.65 -36.24
N GLU A 83 -0.49 -5.56 -37.40
CA GLU A 83 0.16 -5.29 -38.73
C GLU A 83 0.36 -3.80 -38.99
N THR A 84 -0.25 -2.91 -38.22
CA THR A 84 -0.19 -1.45 -38.39
C THR A 84 0.41 -0.76 -37.18
N VAL A 85 0.95 0.45 -37.37
CA VAL A 85 1.42 1.32 -36.28
C VAL A 85 0.21 2.01 -35.66
N VAL A 86 0.02 1.85 -34.34
CA VAL A 86 -1.08 2.50 -33.61
C VAL A 86 -0.70 3.95 -33.30
N LEU A 87 -1.46 4.90 -33.84
CA LEU A 87 -1.25 6.33 -33.59
C LEU A 87 -2.50 7.01 -33.08
N GLY A 88 -2.33 7.77 -32.00
CA GLY A 88 -3.30 8.73 -31.48
C GLY A 88 -3.04 10.12 -32.08
N THR A 89 -4.05 10.67 -32.74
CA THR A 89 -4.00 12.03 -33.25
C THR A 89 -4.85 12.93 -32.39
N LEU A 90 -4.27 14.02 -31.86
CA LEU A 90 -5.02 15.01 -31.10
C LEU A 90 -5.77 15.92 -32.06
N MET A 91 -7.10 15.93 -31.95
CA MET A 91 -8.01 16.71 -32.81
C MET A 91 -8.42 17.99 -32.09
N GLU A 92 -8.87 18.98 -32.85
CA GLU A 92 -9.51 20.18 -32.30
C GLU A 92 -10.90 19.85 -31.70
N GLY A 93 -11.26 20.49 -30.58
CA GLY A 93 -12.56 20.32 -29.91
C GLY A 93 -12.68 19.07 -29.04
N ASP A 94 -13.88 18.86 -28.50
CA ASP A 94 -14.22 17.77 -27.58
C ASP A 94 -14.71 16.51 -28.32
N THR A 95 -13.95 16.06 -29.29
CA THR A 95 -14.21 14.85 -30.08
C THR A 95 -13.22 13.73 -29.72
N GLY A 96 -13.40 12.56 -30.33
CA GLY A 96 -12.49 11.43 -30.13
C GLY A 96 -12.87 10.52 -28.96
N LEU A 97 -11.93 9.66 -28.55
CA LEU A 97 -12.12 8.67 -27.51
C LEU A 97 -12.49 9.33 -26.19
N ALA A 98 -13.69 9.03 -25.66
CA ALA A 98 -14.23 9.57 -24.40
C ALA A 98 -14.07 11.09 -24.25
N TYR A 99 -14.28 11.85 -25.32
CA TYR A 99 -14.13 13.33 -25.36
C TYR A 99 -12.71 13.84 -25.04
N SER A 100 -11.71 12.96 -25.11
CA SER A 100 -10.29 13.30 -24.87
C SER A 100 -9.66 14.20 -25.92
N GLY A 101 -10.27 14.27 -27.10
CA GLY A 101 -9.67 14.85 -28.31
C GLY A 101 -8.76 13.90 -29.08
N TYR A 102 -8.40 12.75 -28.53
CA TYR A 102 -7.60 11.76 -29.27
C TYR A 102 -8.48 10.85 -30.14
N GLN A 103 -8.05 10.64 -31.40
CA GLN A 103 -8.56 9.60 -32.26
C GLN A 103 -7.48 8.55 -32.46
N SER A 104 -7.85 7.27 -32.39
CA SER A 104 -6.95 6.15 -32.65
C SER A 104 -6.95 5.82 -34.14
N SER A 105 -5.79 5.43 -34.69
CA SER A 105 -5.70 4.80 -36.01
C SER A 105 -6.17 3.34 -35.98
N SER A 106 -6.22 2.71 -34.79
CA SER A 106 -6.84 1.39 -34.60
C SER A 106 -8.35 1.52 -34.46
N ASP A 107 -9.05 0.52 -35.00
CA ASP A 107 -10.51 0.40 -34.83
C ASP A 107 -10.82 -0.21 -33.45
N LEU A 108 -11.23 0.61 -32.50
CA LEU A 108 -11.59 0.20 -31.15
C LEU A 108 -13.10 0.11 -31.01
N VAL A 109 -13.60 -1.06 -30.66
CA VAL A 109 -15.04 -1.32 -30.49
C VAL A 109 -15.41 -1.03 -29.03
N ASP A 110 -16.42 -0.16 -28.83
CA ASP A 110 -16.93 0.24 -27.52
C ASP A 110 -15.82 0.56 -26.49
N PRO A 111 -14.88 1.47 -26.80
CA PRO A 111 -13.76 1.72 -25.92
C PRO A 111 -14.20 2.40 -24.61
N CYS A 112 -13.80 1.80 -23.50
CA CYS A 112 -13.86 2.40 -22.16
C CYS A 112 -12.48 2.98 -21.82
N VAL A 113 -12.35 4.30 -21.79
CA VAL A 113 -11.07 4.98 -21.55
C VAL A 113 -10.80 5.10 -20.05
N TYR A 114 -9.61 4.69 -19.62
CA TYR A 114 -9.17 4.74 -18.24
C TYR A 114 -8.21 5.88 -17.97
N VAL A 115 -7.25 6.08 -18.87
CA VAL A 115 -6.23 7.12 -18.75
C VAL A 115 -6.17 7.91 -20.06
N VAL A 116 -6.08 9.23 -19.94
CA VAL A 116 -5.68 10.12 -21.04
C VAL A 116 -4.52 10.96 -20.57
N ASN A 117 -3.46 11.01 -21.37
CA ASN A 117 -2.27 11.80 -21.11
C ASN A 117 -2.09 12.88 -22.17
N TYR A 118 -1.87 14.13 -21.73
CA TYR A 118 -1.56 15.26 -22.58
C TYR A 118 -0.11 15.68 -22.35
N TYR A 119 0.61 15.91 -23.44
CA TYR A 119 2.02 16.25 -23.41
C TYR A 119 2.27 17.59 -24.09
N ASP A 120 3.39 18.22 -23.77
CA ASP A 120 3.99 19.35 -24.49
C ASP A 120 3.26 20.69 -24.37
N THR A 121 1.91 20.71 -24.37
CA THR A 121 1.08 21.93 -24.33
C THR A 121 0.00 21.87 -23.25
N TYR A 122 -0.69 23.00 -23.03
CA TYR A 122 -1.80 23.10 -22.09
C TYR A 122 -3.15 23.36 -22.78
N ASP A 123 -3.28 23.03 -24.06
CA ASP A 123 -4.49 23.30 -24.85
C ASP A 123 -5.69 22.46 -24.39
N PHE A 124 -5.43 21.35 -23.70
CA PHE A 124 -6.47 20.50 -23.09
C PHE A 124 -7.33 21.21 -22.05
N ARG A 125 -6.88 22.32 -21.45
CA ARG A 125 -7.55 23.04 -20.36
C ARG A 125 -8.96 23.53 -20.75
N THR A 126 -9.20 23.80 -22.02
CA THR A 126 -10.51 24.26 -22.52
C THR A 126 -11.46 23.13 -22.87
N ARG A 127 -10.99 21.87 -22.78
CA ARG A 127 -11.77 20.69 -23.12
C ARG A 127 -12.82 20.36 -22.05
N ASN A 128 -13.82 19.59 -22.46
CA ASN A 128 -14.85 19.09 -21.57
C ASN A 128 -14.25 18.39 -20.35
N GLY A 129 -14.79 18.67 -19.16
CA GLY A 129 -14.25 18.20 -17.87
C GLY A 129 -13.19 19.13 -17.32
N PHE A 130 -12.10 19.44 -18.03
CA PHE A 130 -11.10 20.42 -17.59
C PHE A 130 -11.68 21.84 -17.46
N SER A 131 -12.57 22.23 -18.36
CA SER A 131 -13.20 23.56 -18.34
C SER A 131 -14.06 23.82 -17.09
N ALA A 132 -14.46 22.78 -16.38
CA ALA A 132 -15.14 22.90 -15.08
C ALA A 132 -14.21 23.37 -13.95
N TYR A 133 -12.90 23.25 -14.15
CA TYR A 133 -11.87 23.62 -13.20
C TYR A 133 -10.99 24.74 -13.78
N ASN A 134 -10.55 25.66 -12.95
CA ASN A 134 -9.77 26.81 -13.38
C ASN A 134 -8.26 26.46 -13.51
N PHE A 135 -7.89 25.67 -14.51
CA PHE A 135 -6.49 25.38 -14.80
C PHE A 135 -5.80 26.59 -15.48
N PRO A 136 -4.73 27.15 -14.91
CA PRO A 136 -4.05 28.33 -15.49
C PRO A 136 -3.29 28.01 -16.79
N GLU A 137 -2.86 29.03 -17.50
CA GLU A 137 -1.93 28.88 -18.62
C GLU A 137 -0.53 28.53 -18.15
N GLY A 138 0.17 27.69 -18.93
CA GLY A 138 1.59 27.46 -18.74
C GLY A 138 2.40 28.64 -19.23
N THR A 139 3.31 29.13 -18.40
CA THR A 139 4.19 30.28 -18.73
C THR A 139 5.55 29.86 -19.30
N VAL A 140 5.89 28.57 -19.16
CA VAL A 140 7.17 27.97 -19.59
C VAL A 140 6.88 26.80 -20.53
N SER A 141 7.75 26.60 -21.50
CA SER A 141 7.63 25.47 -22.44
C SER A 141 7.68 24.13 -21.69
N ALA A 142 6.68 23.31 -21.95
CA ALA A 142 6.55 21.97 -21.37
C ALA A 142 6.91 20.84 -22.34
N ILE A 143 7.56 21.14 -23.45
CA ILE A 143 7.93 20.16 -24.50
C ILE A 143 8.69 18.98 -23.88
N GLY A 144 8.22 17.76 -24.15
CA GLY A 144 8.74 16.49 -23.64
C GLY A 144 8.15 16.07 -22.28
N ASN A 145 7.33 16.90 -21.65
CA ASN A 145 6.75 16.60 -20.34
C ASN A 145 5.25 16.27 -20.43
N LEU A 146 4.76 15.48 -19.48
CA LEU A 146 3.33 15.26 -19.23
C LEU A 146 2.75 16.54 -18.61
N THR A 147 1.78 17.15 -19.27
CA THR A 147 1.21 18.44 -18.85
C THR A 147 -0.15 18.32 -18.22
N GLY A 148 -0.90 17.26 -18.55
CA GLY A 148 -2.19 16.98 -17.96
C GLY A 148 -2.61 15.54 -18.12
N SER A 149 -3.55 15.10 -17.28
CA SER A 149 -4.13 13.77 -17.39
C SER A 149 -5.59 13.72 -16.97
N ILE A 150 -6.30 12.74 -17.50
CA ILE A 150 -7.61 12.31 -17.06
C ILE A 150 -7.46 10.88 -16.55
N LEU A 151 -7.91 10.61 -15.33
CA LEU A 151 -7.96 9.27 -14.75
C LEU A 151 -9.43 8.93 -14.45
N CYS A 152 -9.93 7.83 -14.99
CA CYS A 152 -11.26 7.37 -14.62
C CYS A 152 -11.29 6.86 -13.18
N THR A 153 -12.47 6.85 -12.58
CA THR A 153 -12.71 6.25 -11.27
C THR A 153 -13.42 4.92 -11.45
N HIS A 154 -12.72 3.81 -11.15
CA HIS A 154 -13.25 2.46 -11.30
C HIS A 154 -14.36 2.19 -10.28
N GLY A 155 -15.58 1.97 -10.75
CA GLY A 155 -16.79 1.77 -9.94
C GLY A 155 -17.74 2.97 -9.90
N SER A 156 -17.41 4.06 -10.62
CA SER A 156 -18.30 5.19 -10.89
C SER A 156 -18.03 5.77 -12.27
N SER A 157 -18.89 6.67 -12.75
CA SER A 157 -18.71 7.41 -14.02
C SER A 157 -17.85 8.67 -13.85
N GLY A 158 -17.10 8.80 -12.78
CA GLY A 158 -16.29 9.99 -12.47
C GLY A 158 -14.91 9.95 -13.11
N PHE A 159 -14.30 11.13 -13.17
CA PHE A 159 -12.93 11.33 -13.64
C PHE A 159 -12.17 12.27 -12.71
N ILE A 160 -10.88 12.02 -12.58
CA ILE A 160 -9.93 12.94 -11.92
C ILE A 160 -9.14 13.64 -13.02
N TYR A 161 -9.16 14.97 -13.00
CA TYR A 161 -8.46 15.84 -13.95
C TYR A 161 -7.23 16.42 -13.25
N SER A 162 -6.07 16.35 -13.89
CA SER A 162 -4.84 16.93 -13.33
C SER A 162 -4.02 17.69 -14.36
N ALA A 163 -3.24 18.67 -13.88
CA ALA A 163 -2.28 19.41 -14.70
C ALA A 163 -1.02 19.73 -13.89
N ASP A 164 0.14 19.55 -14.54
CA ASP A 164 1.46 19.82 -13.99
C ASP A 164 2.15 20.95 -14.75
N TYR A 165 2.70 21.92 -14.02
CA TYR A 165 3.39 23.09 -14.56
C TYR A 165 4.86 23.05 -14.19
N TYR A 166 5.70 23.38 -15.15
CA TYR A 166 7.14 23.18 -15.06
C TYR A 166 7.89 24.52 -15.05
N ASP A 167 9.05 24.51 -14.42
CA ASP A 167 10.06 25.55 -14.57
C ASP A 167 10.99 25.28 -15.78
N ILE A 168 11.95 26.17 -15.99
CA ILE A 168 12.94 26.06 -17.07
C ILE A 168 13.85 24.81 -16.93
N ASN A 169 13.95 24.22 -15.73
CA ASN A 169 14.71 23.02 -15.43
C ASN A 169 13.84 21.75 -15.51
N LYS A 170 12.61 21.86 -16.00
CA LYS A 170 11.62 20.77 -16.11
C LYS A 170 11.18 20.17 -14.75
N ARG A 171 11.25 20.94 -13.66
CA ARG A 171 10.74 20.55 -12.35
C ARG A 171 9.30 21.03 -12.22
N ILE A 172 8.44 20.23 -11.57
CA ILE A 172 7.04 20.56 -11.33
C ILE A 172 6.97 21.63 -10.25
N VAL A 173 6.68 22.88 -10.63
CA VAL A 173 6.52 24.01 -9.71
C VAL A 173 5.08 24.21 -9.26
N LYS A 174 4.11 23.66 -10.01
CA LYS A 174 2.70 23.69 -9.63
C LYS A 174 2.00 22.45 -10.18
N SER A 175 1.19 21.78 -9.33
CA SER A 175 0.34 20.67 -9.72
C SER A 175 -1.08 20.93 -9.23
N LEU A 176 -2.07 20.68 -10.07
CA LEU A 176 -3.49 20.77 -9.73
C LEU A 176 -4.15 19.41 -10.02
N SER A 177 -5.07 19.02 -9.15
CA SER A 177 -5.83 17.78 -9.35
C SER A 177 -7.22 17.90 -8.74
N SER A 178 -8.25 17.58 -9.52
CA SER A 178 -9.60 17.43 -8.97
C SER A 178 -9.69 16.24 -8.00
N ARG A 179 -10.70 16.23 -7.12
CA ARG A 179 -10.87 15.21 -6.08
C ARG A 179 -12.24 14.55 -6.17
N VAL A 180 -12.34 13.36 -5.58
CA VAL A 180 -13.56 12.54 -5.59
C VAL A 180 -14.76 13.23 -4.94
N ASN A 181 -14.52 14.14 -4.00
CA ASN A 181 -15.53 14.97 -3.34
C ASN A 181 -15.95 16.22 -4.15
N GLY A 182 -15.51 16.31 -5.41
CA GLY A 182 -15.79 17.44 -6.29
C GLY A 182 -14.91 18.68 -6.06
N GLY A 183 -13.91 18.55 -5.19
CA GLY A 183 -12.96 19.60 -4.86
C GLY A 183 -11.71 19.60 -5.75
N MET A 184 -10.73 20.41 -5.34
CA MET A 184 -9.46 20.60 -6.05
C MET A 184 -8.31 20.70 -5.05
N ASP A 185 -7.21 20.03 -5.35
CA ASP A 185 -5.93 20.24 -4.70
C ASP A 185 -4.99 21.01 -5.62
N THR A 186 -4.29 21.95 -5.03
CA THR A 186 -3.22 22.71 -5.70
C THR A 186 -1.95 22.61 -4.85
N TYR A 187 -0.88 22.14 -5.46
CA TYR A 187 0.46 22.14 -4.85
C TYR A 187 1.33 23.16 -5.59
N ALA A 188 2.01 24.03 -4.86
CA ALA A 188 3.02 24.95 -5.39
C ALA A 188 4.35 24.69 -4.68
N THR A 189 5.40 24.37 -5.44
CA THR A 189 6.70 23.98 -4.92
C THR A 189 7.77 24.98 -5.31
N GLU A 190 8.53 25.48 -4.35
CA GLU A 190 9.74 26.28 -4.54
C GLU A 190 10.96 25.37 -4.36
N TYR A 191 11.92 25.51 -5.27
CA TYR A 191 13.12 24.69 -5.26
C TYR A 191 14.40 25.49 -4.99
N SER A 192 15.36 24.85 -4.34
CA SER A 192 16.74 25.33 -4.30
C SER A 192 17.39 25.30 -5.69
N PHE A 193 18.55 25.93 -5.83
CA PHE A 193 19.34 25.84 -7.06
C PHE A 193 19.69 24.36 -7.41
N GLN A 194 19.95 23.54 -6.42
CA GLN A 194 20.29 22.11 -6.58
C GLN A 194 19.08 21.21 -6.89
N GLY A 195 17.84 21.72 -6.78
CA GLY A 195 16.62 20.96 -7.07
C GLY A 195 15.93 20.35 -5.85
N SER A 196 16.40 20.62 -4.63
CA SER A 196 15.69 20.23 -3.41
C SER A 196 14.50 21.17 -3.16
N PRO A 197 13.31 20.67 -2.77
CA PRO A 197 12.18 21.54 -2.42
C PRO A 197 12.50 22.35 -1.17
N LEU A 198 12.24 23.66 -1.21
CA LEU A 198 12.39 24.57 -0.06
C LEU A 198 11.06 24.84 0.62
N SER A 199 10.00 24.91 -0.16
CA SER A 199 8.64 25.15 0.32
C SER A 199 7.65 24.43 -0.57
N VAL A 200 6.64 23.81 0.04
CA VAL A 200 5.46 23.27 -0.65
C VAL A 200 4.23 23.91 -0.01
N LEU A 201 3.47 24.62 -0.81
CA LEU A 201 2.17 25.15 -0.44
C LEU A 201 1.10 24.27 -1.05
N HIS A 202 0.30 23.62 -0.22
CA HIS A 202 -0.87 22.85 -0.63
C HIS A 202 -2.14 23.64 -0.27
N THR A 203 -3.07 23.73 -1.19
CA THR A 203 -4.42 24.27 -0.97
C THR A 203 -5.41 23.19 -1.39
N HIS A 204 -6.19 22.75 -0.43
CA HIS A 204 -7.29 21.81 -0.62
C HIS A 204 -8.62 22.55 -0.59
N THR A 205 -9.53 22.19 -1.49
CA THR A 205 -10.93 22.65 -1.48
C THR A 205 -11.85 21.48 -1.73
N ASP A 206 -13.09 21.55 -1.23
CA ASP A 206 -14.13 20.58 -1.54
C ASP A 206 -15.35 21.24 -2.22
N SER A 207 -16.32 20.44 -2.63
CA SER A 207 -17.55 20.93 -3.27
C SER A 207 -18.49 21.68 -2.33
N SER A 208 -18.31 21.59 -1.01
CA SER A 208 -19.10 22.34 -0.01
C SER A 208 -18.61 23.78 0.20
N GLY A 209 -17.42 24.10 -0.33
CA GLY A 209 -16.72 25.37 -0.11
C GLY A 209 -15.76 25.34 1.08
N TYR A 210 -15.54 24.17 1.71
CA TYR A 210 -14.45 24.02 2.67
C TYR A 210 -13.11 24.23 1.97
N SER A 211 -12.23 24.97 2.62
CA SER A 211 -10.86 25.21 2.14
C SER A 211 -9.87 25.07 3.28
N LEU A 212 -8.77 24.40 3.01
CA LEU A 212 -7.64 24.21 3.91
C LEU A 212 -6.37 24.54 3.15
N THR A 213 -5.46 25.25 3.80
CA THR A 213 -4.15 25.58 3.25
C THR A 213 -3.07 25.07 4.19
N GLU A 214 -2.11 24.33 3.67
CA GLU A 214 -0.94 23.89 4.43
C GLU A 214 0.36 24.28 3.73
N ARG A 215 1.36 24.59 4.52
CA ARG A 215 2.70 24.93 4.03
C ARG A 215 3.74 24.09 4.75
N TYR A 216 4.53 23.38 3.96
CA TYR A 216 5.77 22.75 4.41
C TYR A 216 6.95 23.65 4.05
N THR A 217 7.91 23.76 4.95
CA THR A 217 9.19 24.46 4.73
C THR A 217 10.33 23.51 5.11
N TYR A 218 11.26 23.32 4.19
CA TYR A 218 12.36 22.37 4.31
C TYR A 218 13.70 23.09 4.43
N THR A 219 14.58 22.60 5.28
CA THR A 219 15.97 23.04 5.35
C THR A 219 16.92 21.86 5.19
N TYR A 220 18.06 22.14 4.60
CA TYR A 220 19.06 21.13 4.25
C TYR A 220 20.44 21.56 4.76
N ASP A 221 21.31 20.59 5.00
CA ASP A 221 22.72 20.84 5.26
C ASP A 221 23.51 21.04 3.96
N HIS A 222 24.82 21.26 4.09
CA HIS A 222 25.74 21.46 2.96
C HIS A 222 25.86 20.23 2.03
N SER A 223 25.46 19.04 2.50
CA SER A 223 25.42 17.80 1.73
C SER A 223 24.05 17.49 1.13
N SER A 224 23.13 18.48 1.15
CA SER A 224 21.74 18.37 0.70
C SER A 224 20.92 17.32 1.44
N ARG A 225 21.27 16.99 2.70
CA ARG A 225 20.47 16.12 3.56
C ARG A 225 19.44 16.98 4.30
N LEU A 226 18.21 16.48 4.40
CA LEU A 226 17.11 17.14 5.08
C LEU A 226 17.41 17.29 6.58
N THR A 227 17.39 18.50 7.12
CA THR A 227 17.67 18.77 8.54
C THR A 227 16.44 19.21 9.30
N ARG A 228 15.51 19.90 8.67
CA ARG A 228 14.27 20.37 9.34
C ARG A 228 13.10 20.39 8.39
N VAL A 229 11.93 20.06 8.92
CA VAL A 229 10.63 20.27 8.27
C VAL A 229 9.73 21.04 9.24
N SER A 230 9.29 22.22 8.82
CA SER A 230 8.26 22.98 9.52
C SER A 230 6.95 22.89 8.75
N HIS A 231 5.85 22.81 9.47
CA HIS A 231 4.51 22.75 8.92
C HIS A 231 3.61 23.83 9.51
N GLN A 232 2.77 24.39 8.68
CA GLN A 232 1.74 25.34 9.06
C GLN A 232 0.48 25.00 8.30
N TYR A 233 -0.65 24.89 8.96
CA TYR A 233 -1.94 24.78 8.29
C TYR A 233 -2.83 25.97 8.66
N ASP A 234 -3.53 26.50 7.65
CA ASP A 234 -4.33 27.71 7.72
C ASP A 234 -3.57 28.89 8.38
N ASN A 235 -4.20 29.56 9.32
CA ASN A 235 -3.61 30.68 10.06
C ASN A 235 -2.98 30.25 11.41
N ASN A 236 -2.82 28.94 11.64
CA ASN A 236 -2.21 28.46 12.87
C ASN A 236 -0.71 28.76 12.90
N PRO A 237 -0.09 28.82 14.09
CA PRO A 237 1.37 28.94 14.19
C PRO A 237 2.09 27.81 13.46
N SER A 238 3.27 28.12 12.91
CA SER A 238 4.13 27.10 12.32
C SER A 238 4.73 26.21 13.41
N VAL A 239 4.65 24.89 13.21
CA VAL A 239 5.21 23.86 14.09
C VAL A 239 6.44 23.24 13.43
N LEU A 240 7.52 23.05 14.17
CA LEU A 240 8.65 22.26 13.71
C LEU A 240 8.27 20.77 13.83
N LEU A 241 7.86 20.16 12.71
CA LEU A 241 7.43 18.75 12.68
C LEU A 241 8.57 17.81 13.02
N LEU A 242 9.73 18.03 12.39
CA LEU A 242 10.92 17.20 12.61
C LEU A 242 12.22 17.99 12.46
N GLU A 243 13.23 17.53 13.20
CA GLU A 243 14.63 17.99 13.07
C GLU A 243 15.53 16.76 13.09
N HIS A 244 16.34 16.60 12.02
CA HIS A 244 17.29 15.51 11.87
C HIS A 244 18.73 15.99 12.15
N ALA A 245 19.48 15.18 12.87
CA ALA A 245 20.92 15.27 12.95
C ALA A 245 21.56 13.98 12.41
N TYR A 246 22.71 14.12 11.77
CA TYR A 246 23.42 13.02 11.12
C TYR A 246 24.78 12.82 11.74
N ASP A 247 25.26 11.58 11.80
CA ASP A 247 26.61 11.24 12.21
C ASP A 247 27.63 11.56 11.10
N GLU A 248 28.92 11.35 11.39
CA GLU A 248 30.00 11.60 10.45
C GLU A 248 29.95 10.73 9.18
N LEU A 249 29.24 9.61 9.22
CA LEU A 249 29.01 8.72 8.06
C LEU A 249 27.76 9.07 7.28
N GLY A 250 27.01 10.09 7.72
CA GLY A 250 25.78 10.55 7.07
C GLY A 250 24.53 9.75 7.42
N ARG A 251 24.57 8.91 8.45
CA ARG A 251 23.42 8.17 8.95
C ARG A 251 22.61 9.03 9.92
N LEU A 252 21.30 8.82 10.00
CA LEU A 252 20.45 9.52 10.95
C LEU A 252 20.90 9.16 12.38
N GLN A 253 21.32 10.17 13.14
CA GLN A 253 21.78 10.01 14.52
C GLN A 253 20.68 10.39 15.51
N THR A 254 19.98 11.48 15.25
CA THR A 254 18.91 11.97 16.12
C THR A 254 17.75 12.47 15.26
N ASP A 255 16.55 12.10 15.64
CA ASP A 255 15.29 12.61 15.13
C ASP A 255 14.52 13.28 16.27
N LYS A 256 14.04 14.51 16.05
CA LYS A 256 13.23 15.23 17.03
C LYS A 256 11.93 15.66 16.38
N LEU A 257 10.83 15.28 17.00
CA LEU A 257 9.47 15.65 16.59
C LEU A 257 8.91 16.69 17.54
N ASP A 258 7.88 17.42 17.08
CA ASP A 258 7.13 18.39 17.87
C ASP A 258 8.01 19.39 18.59
N ASN A 259 8.61 20.32 17.85
CA ASN A 259 9.49 21.37 18.41
C ASN A 259 10.63 20.79 19.30
N GLY A 260 10.97 19.50 19.13
CA GLY A 260 12.00 18.80 19.89
C GLY A 260 11.53 18.12 21.18
N ILE A 261 10.22 18.06 21.44
CA ILE A 261 9.63 17.38 22.61
C ILE A 261 9.92 15.88 22.57
N TYR A 262 9.83 15.26 21.40
CA TYR A 262 10.10 13.83 21.22
C TYR A 262 11.43 13.62 20.50
N ALA A 263 12.51 13.54 21.28
CA ALA A 263 13.80 13.20 20.76
C ALA A 263 14.00 11.68 20.75
N THR A 264 14.57 11.19 19.65
CA THR A 264 14.90 9.78 19.43
C THR A 264 16.32 9.68 18.87
N ASP A 265 17.18 8.93 19.53
CA ASP A 265 18.56 8.69 19.12
C ASP A 265 18.69 7.31 18.47
N TYR A 266 19.50 7.24 17.42
CA TYR A 266 19.78 6.03 16.64
C TYR A 266 21.25 5.65 16.75
N ALA A 267 21.52 4.36 16.96
CA ALA A 267 22.87 3.84 16.95
C ALA A 267 23.01 2.69 15.93
N TYR A 268 24.22 2.53 15.41
CA TYR A 268 24.52 1.56 14.36
C TYR A 268 25.83 0.83 14.68
N ASN A 269 25.94 -0.40 14.23
CA ASN A 269 27.19 -1.14 14.28
C ASN A 269 28.10 -0.79 13.10
N ILE A 270 29.29 -1.40 13.07
CA ILE A 270 30.31 -1.20 12.01
C ILE A 270 29.84 -1.65 10.61
N ARG A 271 28.75 -2.42 10.50
CA ARG A 271 28.15 -2.86 9.24
C ARG A 271 26.97 -1.97 8.80
N ASN A 272 26.78 -0.84 9.45
CA ASN A 272 25.67 0.08 9.25
C ASN A 272 24.28 -0.51 9.59
N TRP A 273 24.23 -1.60 10.37
CA TRP A 273 22.98 -2.13 10.86
C TRP A 273 22.55 -1.34 12.08
N LEU A 274 21.27 -0.97 12.13
CA LEU A 274 20.67 -0.27 13.26
C LEU A 274 20.72 -1.17 14.50
N THR A 275 21.21 -0.66 15.63
CA THR A 275 21.29 -1.42 16.89
C THR A 275 20.38 -0.87 17.97
N SER A 276 20.05 0.42 17.94
CA SER A 276 19.10 0.99 18.88
C SER A 276 18.32 2.17 18.33
N ILE A 277 17.13 2.34 18.84
CA ILE A 277 16.25 3.49 18.76
C ILE A 277 15.93 3.86 20.20
N GLU A 278 16.39 5.02 20.68
CA GLU A 278 16.24 5.43 22.07
C GLU A 278 15.45 6.73 22.19
N GLY A 279 14.22 6.64 22.69
CA GLY A 279 13.35 7.79 22.94
C GLY A 279 12.61 7.66 24.29
N SER A 280 12.07 8.77 24.77
CA SER A 280 11.40 8.84 26.09
C SER A 280 10.08 8.05 26.17
N LYS A 281 9.37 7.90 25.04
CA LYS A 281 8.08 7.22 24.95
C LYS A 281 8.14 5.87 24.26
N PHE A 282 9.15 5.67 23.42
CA PHE A 282 9.44 4.41 22.75
C PHE A 282 10.95 4.20 22.65
N SER A 283 11.39 2.99 22.95
CA SER A 283 12.77 2.56 22.67
C SER A 283 12.80 1.13 22.17
N GLN A 284 13.82 0.82 21.36
CA GLN A 284 14.05 -0.50 20.78
C GLN A 284 15.53 -0.80 20.70
N SER A 285 15.93 -2.04 21.02
CA SER A 285 17.29 -2.54 20.77
C SER A 285 17.24 -3.74 19.85
N LEU A 286 18.14 -3.76 18.87
CA LEU A 286 18.27 -4.80 17.85
C LEU A 286 19.63 -5.47 17.98
N HIS A 287 19.64 -6.79 18.04
CA HIS A 287 20.84 -7.61 18.17
C HIS A 287 20.97 -8.57 16.99
N TYR A 288 22.18 -8.80 16.55
CA TYR A 288 22.51 -9.63 15.39
C TYR A 288 23.43 -10.80 15.77
N THR A 289 24.67 -10.50 16.12
CA THR A 289 25.69 -11.48 16.50
C THR A 289 25.87 -11.60 18.00
N ASP A 290 25.30 -10.71 18.73
CA ASP A 290 25.22 -10.58 20.17
C ASP A 290 23.75 -10.69 20.62
N GLY A 291 23.49 -10.57 21.93
CA GLY A 291 22.15 -10.55 22.48
C GLY A 291 21.65 -11.92 22.93
N LEU A 292 20.32 -12.09 23.01
CA LEU A 292 19.68 -13.20 23.71
C LEU A 292 19.28 -14.35 22.78
N GLY A 293 19.33 -14.14 21.46
CA GLY A 293 19.00 -15.13 20.44
C GLY A 293 20.21 -15.91 19.91
N VAL A 294 19.99 -16.75 18.92
CA VAL A 294 21.08 -17.42 18.18
C VAL A 294 21.77 -16.39 17.30
N PRO A 295 23.11 -16.25 17.39
CA PRO A 295 23.85 -15.25 16.59
C PRO A 295 23.61 -15.40 15.08
N CYS A 296 23.27 -14.28 14.42
CA CYS A 296 23.06 -14.18 12.98
C CYS A 296 24.14 -13.29 12.35
N TYR A 297 24.94 -13.85 11.44
CA TYR A 297 26.06 -13.15 10.79
C TYR A 297 25.70 -12.62 9.40
N ASN A 298 24.51 -12.94 8.90
CA ASN A 298 24.01 -12.57 7.58
C ASN A 298 23.16 -11.30 7.56
N GLY A 299 22.99 -10.63 8.71
CA GLY A 299 22.17 -9.43 8.84
C GLY A 299 20.77 -9.68 9.41
N ASN A 300 20.37 -10.92 9.61
CA ASN A 300 19.13 -11.21 10.32
C ASN A 300 19.23 -10.78 11.79
N ILE A 301 18.15 -10.21 12.31
CA ILE A 301 18.02 -9.84 13.72
C ILE A 301 17.86 -11.11 14.54
N SER A 302 18.79 -11.37 15.47
CA SER A 302 18.76 -12.55 16.35
C SER A 302 17.82 -12.38 17.54
N SER A 303 17.72 -11.16 18.05
CA SER A 303 16.76 -10.79 19.09
C SER A 303 16.49 -9.29 19.07
N MET A 304 15.34 -8.89 19.59
CA MET A 304 15.00 -7.49 19.80
C MET A 304 14.29 -7.29 21.12
N THR A 305 14.46 -6.11 21.71
CA THR A 305 13.68 -5.67 22.87
C THR A 305 13.08 -4.31 22.59
N TRP A 306 11.94 -4.02 23.20
CA TRP A 306 11.30 -2.70 23.11
C TRP A 306 10.63 -2.31 24.41
N LYS A 307 10.40 -1.01 24.57
CA LYS A 307 9.58 -0.40 25.63
C LYS A 307 8.65 0.61 25.00
N SER A 308 7.37 0.54 25.31
CA SER A 308 6.35 1.49 24.90
C SER A 308 5.80 2.20 26.13
N GLY A 309 6.13 3.50 26.29
CA GLY A 309 5.80 4.31 27.47
C GLY A 309 6.92 4.39 28.50
N ALA A 310 6.86 5.45 29.32
CA ALA A 310 7.84 5.71 30.37
C ALA A 310 7.76 4.64 31.48
N GLY A 311 8.91 4.07 31.84
CA GLY A 311 9.01 3.07 32.93
C GLY A 311 8.45 1.68 32.60
N ALA A 312 8.07 1.42 31.34
CA ALA A 312 7.58 0.12 30.94
C ALA A 312 8.65 -0.98 31.08
N THR A 313 8.23 -2.17 31.49
CA THR A 313 9.09 -3.36 31.48
C THR A 313 9.50 -3.67 30.04
N PRO A 314 10.77 -3.94 29.75
CA PRO A 314 11.20 -4.37 28.43
C PRO A 314 10.46 -5.64 28.00
N ARG A 315 9.98 -5.66 26.79
CA ARG A 315 9.43 -6.82 26.08
C ARG A 315 10.33 -7.15 24.92
N GLY A 316 10.27 -8.35 24.41
CA GLY A 316 11.10 -8.67 23.26
C GLY A 316 10.86 -10.05 22.70
N TYR A 317 11.59 -10.28 21.60
CA TYR A 317 11.62 -11.54 20.89
C TYR A 317 13.05 -12.05 20.73
N LYS A 318 13.20 -13.37 20.80
CA LYS A 318 14.35 -14.10 20.24
C LYS A 318 13.87 -14.78 18.96
N PHE A 319 14.62 -14.63 17.89
CA PHE A 319 14.24 -15.13 16.58
C PHE A 319 15.06 -16.33 16.15
N SER A 320 14.41 -17.26 15.46
CA SER A 320 15.05 -18.35 14.76
C SER A 320 14.65 -18.34 13.29
N TYR A 321 15.58 -18.73 12.44
CA TYR A 321 15.41 -18.75 10.99
C TYR A 321 15.84 -20.09 10.41
N ASP A 322 15.24 -20.47 9.30
CA ASP A 322 15.70 -21.61 8.53
C ASP A 322 16.93 -21.25 7.65
N ARG A 323 17.41 -22.24 6.88
CA ARG A 323 18.60 -22.05 6.02
C ARG A 323 18.39 -21.07 4.87
N LEU A 324 17.13 -20.73 4.52
CA LEU A 324 16.78 -19.75 3.51
C LEU A 324 16.55 -18.36 4.12
N GLY A 325 16.73 -18.20 5.44
CA GLY A 325 16.54 -16.95 6.16
C GLY A 325 15.07 -16.64 6.47
N ARG A 326 14.15 -17.63 6.33
CA ARG A 326 12.73 -17.46 6.66
C ARG A 326 12.53 -17.65 8.16
N LEU A 327 11.63 -16.85 8.76
CA LEU A 327 11.31 -16.92 10.19
C LEU A 327 10.68 -18.27 10.53
N THR A 328 11.22 -18.95 11.56
CA THR A 328 10.64 -20.18 12.10
C THR A 328 10.09 -19.98 13.49
N ASP A 329 10.69 -19.10 14.28
CA ASP A 329 10.27 -18.87 15.67
C ASP A 329 10.53 -17.42 16.09
N ALA A 330 9.53 -16.82 16.74
CA ALA A 330 9.61 -15.57 17.49
C ALA A 330 9.21 -15.88 18.94
N GLU A 331 10.21 -16.18 19.80
CA GLU A 331 10.05 -16.54 21.20
C GLU A 331 9.95 -15.28 22.05
N TYR A 332 8.76 -15.02 22.61
CA TYR A 332 8.48 -13.84 23.43
C TYR A 332 9.00 -13.98 24.85
N GLY A 333 9.41 -12.86 25.42
CA GLY A 333 9.73 -12.73 26.83
C GLY A 333 9.72 -11.27 27.32
N GLU A 334 9.75 -11.09 28.62
CA GLU A 334 9.80 -9.79 29.28
C GLU A 334 11.04 -9.70 30.19
N GLY A 335 11.38 -8.45 30.55
CA GLY A 335 12.57 -8.13 31.34
C GLY A 335 13.85 -8.09 30.51
N PRO A 336 14.98 -7.65 31.09
CA PRO A 336 16.24 -7.45 30.37
C PRO A 336 16.81 -8.72 29.71
N SER A 337 16.51 -9.90 30.25
CA SER A 337 16.95 -11.20 29.75
C SER A 337 15.87 -11.98 29.00
N LEU A 338 14.70 -11.39 28.81
CA LEU A 338 13.52 -12.03 28.21
C LEU A 338 13.16 -13.38 28.87
N SER A 339 13.32 -13.46 30.18
CA SER A 339 13.11 -14.69 30.97
C SER A 339 11.84 -14.66 31.83
N VAL A 340 11.14 -13.54 31.84
CA VAL A 340 9.88 -13.36 32.57
C VAL A 340 8.72 -13.41 31.57
N ASN A 341 7.59 -13.95 32.00
CA ASN A 341 6.37 -14.02 31.18
C ASN A 341 6.62 -14.62 29.78
N THR A 342 7.52 -15.57 29.71
CA THR A 342 7.84 -16.30 28.47
C THR A 342 6.59 -16.96 27.89
N ASN A 343 6.57 -17.12 26.58
CA ASN A 343 5.48 -17.79 25.84
C ASN A 343 4.12 -17.06 25.86
N ARG A 344 4.04 -15.81 26.31
CA ARG A 344 2.76 -15.08 26.27
C ARG A 344 2.31 -14.71 24.86
N PHE A 345 3.26 -14.39 23.97
CA PHE A 345 3.00 -13.91 22.62
C PHE A 345 3.97 -14.51 21.60
N ASN A 346 4.31 -15.79 21.76
CA ASN A 346 5.13 -16.48 20.76
C ASN A 346 4.40 -16.56 19.42
N GLU A 347 5.15 -16.48 18.32
CA GLU A 347 4.68 -16.76 16.99
C GLU A 347 5.67 -17.71 16.30
N GLN A 348 5.19 -18.87 15.84
CA GLN A 348 6.01 -19.95 15.32
C GLN A 348 5.46 -20.42 13.98
N VAL A 349 6.32 -20.47 12.96
CA VAL A 349 6.00 -21.13 11.69
C VAL A 349 6.50 -22.56 11.77
N THR A 350 5.57 -23.50 11.87
CA THR A 350 5.91 -24.92 12.09
C THR A 350 6.31 -25.64 10.79
N GLY A 351 6.15 -25.01 9.64
CA GLY A 351 6.61 -25.54 8.36
C GLY A 351 6.35 -24.63 7.18
N TYR A 352 7.18 -24.80 6.16
CA TYR A 352 7.04 -24.18 4.84
C TYR A 352 7.08 -25.26 3.75
N ASP A 353 6.34 -25.04 2.68
CA ASP A 353 6.52 -25.85 1.47
C ASP A 353 7.75 -25.38 0.65
N LYS A 354 7.97 -26.02 -0.51
CA LYS A 354 9.10 -25.68 -1.40
C LYS A 354 8.98 -24.30 -2.04
N MET A 355 7.78 -23.77 -2.16
CA MET A 355 7.51 -22.41 -2.69
C MET A 355 7.53 -21.34 -1.61
N GLY A 356 7.66 -21.72 -0.34
CA GLY A 356 7.62 -20.81 0.80
C GLY A 356 6.21 -20.52 1.31
N ASN A 357 5.19 -21.30 0.93
CA ASN A 357 3.90 -21.18 1.57
C ASN A 357 3.97 -21.70 3.01
N ILE A 358 3.37 -20.97 3.96
CA ILE A 358 3.30 -21.35 5.38
C ILE A 358 2.36 -22.57 5.50
N LEU A 359 2.86 -23.69 6.00
CA LEU A 359 2.06 -24.90 6.22
C LEU A 359 1.45 -24.97 7.61
N GLY A 360 2.06 -24.31 8.57
CA GLY A 360 1.53 -24.23 9.93
C GLY A 360 2.03 -22.98 10.65
N LEU A 361 1.14 -22.38 11.41
CA LEU A 361 1.41 -21.16 12.18
C LEU A 361 0.80 -21.29 13.56
N LYS A 362 1.62 -21.13 14.60
CA LYS A 362 1.18 -21.24 15.96
C LYS A 362 1.43 -19.95 16.71
N ARG A 363 0.39 -19.42 17.38
CA ARG A 363 0.49 -18.23 18.21
C ARG A 363 0.02 -18.48 19.62
N TYR A 364 0.69 -17.82 20.53
CA TYR A 364 0.29 -17.72 21.93
C TYR A 364 -0.26 -16.33 22.17
N GLY A 365 -1.27 -16.22 22.99
CA GLY A 365 -1.91 -14.96 23.32
C GLY A 365 -2.70 -15.05 24.60
N GLN A 366 -3.43 -13.99 24.92
CA GLN A 366 -4.24 -13.92 26.11
C GLN A 366 -5.53 -14.71 25.93
N THR A 367 -5.80 -15.66 26.83
CA THR A 367 -6.99 -16.53 26.82
C THR A 367 -7.98 -16.21 27.95
N SER A 368 -7.53 -15.42 28.94
CA SER A 368 -8.37 -14.93 30.03
C SER A 368 -7.79 -13.64 30.61
N ALA A 369 -8.42 -13.05 31.61
CA ALA A 369 -7.91 -11.82 32.25
C ALA A 369 -6.46 -11.95 32.76
N THR A 370 -6.00 -13.15 33.13
CA THR A 370 -4.64 -13.40 33.62
C THR A 370 -3.94 -14.58 32.94
N GLY A 371 -4.64 -15.33 32.09
CA GLY A 371 -4.14 -16.54 31.44
C GLY A 371 -3.65 -16.26 30.02
N TYR A 372 -2.59 -16.97 29.66
CA TYR A 372 -1.99 -16.95 28.31
C TYR A 372 -1.74 -18.39 27.88
N ASP A 373 -2.14 -18.73 26.68
CA ASP A 373 -1.95 -20.05 26.07
C ASP A 373 -1.99 -19.92 24.56
N VAL A 374 -1.99 -21.05 23.86
CA VAL A 374 -2.16 -21.11 22.40
C VAL A 374 -3.51 -20.54 22.01
N ILE A 375 -3.49 -19.54 21.14
CA ILE A 375 -4.70 -18.93 20.55
C ILE A 375 -4.91 -19.39 19.11
N ASP A 376 -3.83 -19.72 18.40
CA ASP A 376 -3.84 -20.28 17.05
C ASP A 376 -2.89 -21.50 16.98
N ASP A 377 -3.35 -22.63 16.43
CA ASP A 377 -2.54 -23.80 16.03
C ASP A 377 -2.97 -24.21 14.63
N LEU A 378 -2.62 -23.33 13.67
CA LEU A 378 -3.11 -23.39 12.31
C LEU A 378 -2.39 -24.44 11.47
N SER A 379 -3.17 -25.19 10.68
CA SER A 379 -2.69 -26.06 9.61
C SER A 379 -3.25 -25.56 8.29
N LEU A 380 -2.38 -25.11 7.37
CA LEU A 380 -2.75 -24.52 6.10
C LEU A 380 -2.53 -25.51 4.95
N SER A 381 -3.52 -25.68 4.09
CA SER A 381 -3.44 -26.51 2.91
C SER A 381 -3.67 -25.72 1.62
N TYR A 382 -3.01 -26.12 0.55
CA TYR A 382 -2.92 -25.35 -0.69
C TYR A 382 -3.28 -26.17 -1.93
N ALA A 383 -3.71 -25.46 -2.97
CA ALA A 383 -3.73 -25.95 -4.35
C ALA A 383 -2.74 -25.07 -5.16
N GLY A 384 -1.54 -25.59 -5.39
CA GLY A 384 -0.41 -24.77 -5.84
C GLY A 384 -0.02 -23.77 -4.76
N ASN A 385 0.00 -22.46 -5.09
CA ASN A 385 0.25 -21.39 -4.13
C ASN A 385 -1.06 -20.77 -3.54
N ARG A 386 -2.23 -21.22 -4.00
CA ARG A 386 -3.54 -20.76 -3.54
C ARG A 386 -3.92 -21.46 -2.26
N LEU A 387 -4.22 -20.70 -1.21
CA LEU A 387 -4.72 -21.24 0.06
C LEU A 387 -6.09 -21.89 -0.20
N LYS A 388 -6.29 -23.11 0.30
CA LYS A 388 -7.52 -23.87 0.11
C LYS A 388 -8.31 -24.00 1.40
N LYS A 389 -7.60 -24.26 2.50
CA LYS A 389 -8.19 -24.51 3.81
C LYS A 389 -7.21 -24.14 4.91
N VAL A 390 -7.74 -23.62 6.01
CA VAL A 390 -7.05 -23.45 7.30
C VAL A 390 -7.85 -24.19 8.35
N ALA A 391 -7.18 -24.99 9.15
CA ALA A 391 -7.77 -25.64 10.32
C ALA A 391 -7.04 -25.17 11.57
N ASP A 392 -7.77 -24.70 12.56
CA ASP A 392 -7.26 -24.33 13.85
C ASP A 392 -7.57 -25.41 14.89
N ARG A 393 -6.54 -25.87 15.61
CA ARG A 393 -6.68 -26.85 16.66
C ARG A 393 -6.82 -26.26 18.05
N SER A 394 -6.59 -24.94 18.19
CA SER A 394 -6.58 -24.29 19.52
C SER A 394 -7.97 -23.99 20.05
N GLY A 395 -8.96 -23.86 19.17
CA GLY A 395 -10.29 -23.35 19.51
C GLY A 395 -10.30 -21.83 19.74
N THR A 396 -11.46 -21.20 19.62
CA THR A 396 -11.63 -19.75 19.71
C THR A 396 -11.47 -19.26 21.14
N SER A 397 -10.59 -18.27 21.37
CA SER A 397 -10.49 -17.57 22.64
C SER A 397 -11.60 -16.53 22.76
N ALA A 398 -12.31 -16.52 23.90
CA ALA A 398 -13.29 -15.47 24.21
C ALA A 398 -12.63 -14.14 24.59
N PHE A 399 -11.32 -14.13 24.85
CA PHE A 399 -10.56 -12.96 25.27
C PHE A 399 -9.81 -12.36 24.08
N ASN A 400 -10.55 -11.67 23.22
CA ASN A 400 -10.06 -11.23 21.92
C ASN A 400 -9.80 -9.72 21.90
N ASN A 401 -8.62 -9.32 22.30
CA ASN A 401 -8.17 -7.92 22.20
C ASN A 401 -7.08 -7.73 21.13
N GLY A 402 -6.63 -8.82 20.50
CA GLY A 402 -5.60 -8.86 19.49
C GLY A 402 -6.06 -9.55 18.21
N PHE A 403 -5.10 -9.97 17.42
CA PHE A 403 -5.32 -10.78 16.23
C PHE A 403 -5.35 -12.26 16.63
N GLU A 404 -6.46 -12.90 16.35
CA GLU A 404 -6.68 -14.34 16.46
C GLU A 404 -7.34 -14.81 15.17
N PHE A 405 -6.87 -15.90 14.61
CA PHE A 405 -7.57 -16.55 13.51
C PHE A 405 -8.90 -17.11 14.02
N LYS A 406 -9.96 -16.91 13.27
CA LYS A 406 -11.28 -17.46 13.61
C LYS A 406 -11.61 -18.56 12.62
N ASP A 407 -11.52 -19.81 13.07
CA ASP A 407 -11.94 -20.97 12.29
C ASP A 407 -13.47 -21.05 12.28
N GLY A 408 -14.08 -20.36 11.30
CA GLY A 408 -15.53 -20.23 11.19
C GLY A 408 -16.22 -21.40 10.54
N VAL A 409 -15.46 -22.22 9.74
CA VAL A 409 -16.00 -23.32 8.95
C VAL A 409 -14.97 -24.44 8.79
N ASP A 410 -15.45 -25.70 8.74
CA ASP A 410 -14.61 -26.88 8.46
C ASP A 410 -15.04 -27.52 7.14
N LEU A 411 -14.63 -26.95 6.02
CA LEU A 411 -14.92 -27.43 4.69
C LEU A 411 -13.66 -27.89 3.98
N SER A 412 -13.81 -28.67 2.91
CA SER A 412 -12.66 -29.10 2.08
C SER A 412 -12.07 -27.95 1.26
N THR A 413 -12.84 -26.88 1.06
CA THR A 413 -12.43 -25.65 0.37
C THR A 413 -13.12 -24.47 1.05
N GLU A 414 -12.34 -23.58 1.64
CA GLU A 414 -12.79 -22.41 2.40
C GLU A 414 -12.45 -21.11 1.69
N TYR A 415 -11.45 -21.18 0.79
CA TYR A 415 -10.92 -20.06 0.02
C TYR A 415 -11.07 -20.35 -1.47
N GLU A 416 -11.65 -19.42 -2.22
CA GLU A 416 -11.77 -19.52 -3.67
C GLU A 416 -11.06 -18.33 -4.34
N TYR A 417 -10.61 -18.54 -5.58
CA TYR A 417 -9.85 -17.57 -6.34
C TYR A 417 -10.37 -17.47 -7.77
N ASP A 418 -10.25 -16.28 -8.35
CA ASP A 418 -10.51 -16.08 -9.77
C ASP A 418 -9.36 -16.58 -10.66
N GLU A 419 -9.51 -16.38 -11.98
CA GLU A 419 -8.52 -16.79 -12.97
C GLU A 419 -7.20 -16.02 -12.89
N ASN A 420 -7.20 -14.78 -12.34
CA ASN A 420 -6.02 -13.96 -12.15
C ASN A 420 -5.31 -14.26 -10.82
N GLY A 421 -5.88 -15.14 -9.97
CA GLY A 421 -5.33 -15.49 -8.67
C GLY A 421 -5.72 -14.53 -7.56
N ASN A 422 -6.76 -13.73 -7.73
CA ASN A 422 -7.32 -12.91 -6.67
C ASN A 422 -8.28 -13.74 -5.81
N LEU A 423 -8.24 -13.56 -4.49
CA LEU A 423 -9.15 -14.22 -3.56
C LEU A 423 -10.58 -13.72 -3.79
N THR A 424 -11.50 -14.63 -4.08
CA THR A 424 -12.92 -14.28 -4.31
C THR A 424 -13.82 -14.67 -3.16
N LYS A 425 -13.36 -15.55 -2.26
CA LYS A 425 -14.13 -16.02 -1.11
C LYS A 425 -13.21 -16.37 0.07
N ASP A 426 -13.62 -16.00 1.28
CA ASP A 426 -13.00 -16.38 2.55
C ASP A 426 -14.12 -16.70 3.55
N LEU A 427 -14.43 -17.98 3.70
CA LEU A 427 -15.56 -18.41 4.54
C LEU A 427 -15.26 -18.28 6.03
N ASN A 428 -14.00 -18.29 6.45
CA ASN A 428 -13.61 -18.08 7.84
C ASN A 428 -13.88 -16.65 8.32
N LYS A 429 -13.78 -15.67 7.40
CA LYS A 429 -14.19 -14.27 7.65
C LYS A 429 -15.65 -14.00 7.27
N ASN A 430 -16.46 -15.05 6.97
CA ASN A 430 -17.83 -14.92 6.45
C ASN A 430 -17.91 -14.11 5.14
N ILE A 431 -16.83 -14.02 4.37
CA ILE A 431 -16.79 -13.36 3.07
C ILE A 431 -17.32 -14.32 2.01
N THR A 432 -18.48 -14.00 1.45
CA THR A 432 -19.18 -14.81 0.44
C THR A 432 -18.74 -14.48 -0.98
N ALA A 433 -18.31 -13.25 -1.22
CA ALA A 433 -17.75 -12.83 -2.50
C ALA A 433 -16.86 -11.60 -2.36
N ILE A 434 -15.79 -11.56 -3.17
CA ILE A 434 -14.97 -10.38 -3.42
C ILE A 434 -14.98 -10.12 -4.92
N GLN A 435 -15.36 -8.91 -5.31
CA GLN A 435 -15.32 -8.43 -6.69
C GLN A 435 -14.06 -7.60 -6.89
N TYR A 436 -13.49 -7.66 -8.07
CA TYR A 436 -12.27 -6.94 -8.45
C TYR A 436 -12.54 -6.04 -9.66
N ASN A 437 -11.81 -4.95 -9.75
CA ASN A 437 -11.77 -4.09 -10.95
C ASN A 437 -10.71 -4.60 -11.94
N CYS A 438 -10.57 -3.92 -13.08
CA CYS A 438 -9.60 -4.26 -14.13
C CYS A 438 -8.12 -4.16 -13.69
N LEU A 439 -7.83 -3.48 -12.56
CA LEU A 439 -6.49 -3.41 -11.95
C LEU A 439 -6.24 -4.55 -10.95
N ASN A 440 -7.14 -5.53 -10.87
CA ASN A 440 -7.11 -6.59 -9.85
C ASN A 440 -7.11 -6.02 -8.41
N LEU A 441 -7.77 -4.87 -8.18
CA LEU A 441 -7.99 -4.32 -6.84
C LEU A 441 -9.42 -4.66 -6.39
N PRO A 442 -9.64 -5.02 -5.10
CA PRO A 442 -10.97 -5.36 -4.62
C PRO A 442 -11.90 -4.14 -4.74
N SER A 443 -12.97 -4.27 -5.50
CA SER A 443 -14.00 -3.22 -5.65
C SER A 443 -15.12 -3.37 -4.63
N ARG A 444 -15.41 -4.62 -4.21
CA ARG A 444 -16.44 -4.89 -3.20
C ARG A 444 -16.16 -6.21 -2.47
N VAL A 445 -16.30 -6.18 -1.14
CA VAL A 445 -16.31 -7.35 -0.26
C VAL A 445 -17.72 -7.53 0.28
N MET A 446 -18.27 -8.72 0.19
CA MET A 446 -19.63 -9.06 0.63
C MET A 446 -19.58 -10.15 1.70
N PHE A 447 -20.29 -9.90 2.80
CA PHE A 447 -20.37 -10.82 3.94
C PHE A 447 -21.70 -11.57 3.97
N ALA A 448 -21.71 -12.76 4.57
CA ALA A 448 -22.89 -13.63 4.67
C ALA A 448 -24.08 -12.98 5.42
N ASN A 449 -23.83 -12.04 6.31
CA ASN A 449 -24.84 -11.32 7.08
C ASN A 449 -25.45 -10.10 6.34
N GLY A 450 -25.08 -9.89 5.07
CA GLY A 450 -25.56 -8.76 4.25
C GLY A 450 -24.71 -7.49 4.38
N ASN A 451 -23.72 -7.46 5.25
CA ASN A 451 -22.73 -6.38 5.32
C ASN A 451 -21.87 -6.34 4.04
N SER A 452 -21.36 -5.19 3.69
CA SER A 452 -20.41 -5.05 2.58
C SER A 452 -19.45 -3.89 2.77
N ILE A 453 -18.28 -4.00 2.12
CA ILE A 453 -17.31 -2.92 2.02
C ILE A 453 -17.07 -2.70 0.53
N SER A 454 -17.22 -1.46 0.08
CA SER A 454 -16.98 -1.08 -1.32
C SER A 454 -15.81 -0.10 -1.39
N TYR A 455 -14.98 -0.26 -2.41
CA TYR A 455 -13.80 0.56 -2.65
C TYR A 455 -13.90 1.23 -4.01
N LEU A 456 -13.50 2.48 -4.07
CA LEU A 456 -13.36 3.26 -5.30
C LEU A 456 -11.88 3.58 -5.50
N TYR A 457 -11.38 3.31 -6.69
CA TYR A 457 -9.99 3.60 -7.08
C TYR A 457 -9.96 4.48 -8.33
N ASP A 458 -8.90 5.27 -8.49
CA ASP A 458 -8.60 5.85 -9.80
C ASP A 458 -7.86 4.84 -10.70
N ALA A 459 -7.68 5.21 -11.96
CA ALA A 459 -7.00 4.37 -12.96
C ALA A 459 -5.51 4.12 -12.66
N ALA A 460 -4.91 4.86 -11.73
CA ALA A 460 -3.55 4.60 -11.23
C ALA A 460 -3.53 3.64 -10.02
N GLY A 461 -4.70 3.15 -9.59
CA GLY A 461 -4.85 2.24 -8.45
C GLY A 461 -4.83 2.91 -7.08
N ARG A 462 -4.95 4.25 -7.00
CA ARG A 462 -5.04 4.95 -5.73
C ARG A 462 -6.46 4.82 -5.19
N LYS A 463 -6.60 4.43 -3.93
CA LYS A 463 -7.88 4.37 -3.23
C LYS A 463 -8.42 5.79 -3.00
N LEU A 464 -9.63 6.05 -3.47
CA LEU A 464 -10.31 7.34 -3.38
C LEU A 464 -11.42 7.35 -2.34
N ARG A 465 -12.10 6.20 -2.16
CA ARG A 465 -13.23 6.07 -1.24
C ARG A 465 -13.34 4.65 -0.72
N THR A 466 -13.74 4.52 0.54
CA THR A 466 -14.25 3.28 1.12
C THR A 466 -15.64 3.53 1.68
N VAL A 467 -16.57 2.63 1.40
CA VAL A 467 -17.92 2.65 1.97
C VAL A 467 -18.13 1.35 2.73
N HIS A 468 -18.28 1.44 4.05
CA HIS A 468 -18.66 0.34 4.91
C HIS A 468 -20.18 0.38 5.09
N PHE A 469 -20.87 -0.65 4.63
CA PHE A 469 -22.28 -0.87 4.90
C PHE A 469 -22.40 -2.00 5.94
N LEU A 470 -22.71 -1.64 7.18
CA LEU A 470 -22.71 -2.54 8.33
C LEU A 470 -24.03 -2.39 9.10
N GLU A 471 -24.75 -3.50 9.31
CA GLU A 471 -25.99 -3.54 10.11
C GLU A 471 -27.08 -2.54 9.66
N GLY A 472 -27.06 -2.16 8.38
CA GLY A 472 -28.02 -1.22 7.80
C GLY A 472 -27.54 0.23 7.72
N ASP A 473 -26.43 0.56 8.38
CA ASP A 473 -25.81 1.89 8.34
C ASP A 473 -24.60 1.93 7.40
N SER A 474 -24.33 3.09 6.82
CA SER A 474 -23.18 3.29 5.97
C SER A 474 -22.23 4.36 6.51
N VAL A 475 -20.94 4.05 6.51
CA VAL A 475 -19.88 5.00 6.80
C VAL A 475 -19.02 5.14 5.56
N THR A 476 -18.87 6.36 5.07
CA THR A 476 -18.08 6.69 3.89
C THR A 476 -16.80 7.38 4.32
N THR A 477 -15.65 6.87 3.87
CA THR A 477 -14.34 7.50 4.05
C THR A 477 -13.84 7.93 2.67
N ASP A 478 -13.57 9.24 2.48
CA ASP A 478 -12.97 9.80 1.26
C ASP A 478 -11.50 10.15 1.50
N TYR A 479 -10.64 9.77 0.57
CA TYR A 479 -9.21 10.03 0.59
C TYR A 479 -8.88 11.09 -0.46
N CYS A 480 -8.81 12.34 -0.02
CA CYS A 480 -8.55 13.51 -0.87
C CYS A 480 -7.09 13.97 -0.68
N GLY A 481 -6.15 13.26 -1.32
CA GLY A 481 -4.72 13.47 -1.06
C GLY A 481 -4.36 13.04 0.36
N ASN A 482 -3.90 13.99 1.18
CA ASN A 482 -3.61 13.77 2.60
C ASN A 482 -4.75 14.22 3.53
N VAL A 483 -5.87 14.72 2.99
CA VAL A 483 -7.07 15.04 3.76
C VAL A 483 -8.03 13.85 3.71
N VAL A 484 -8.36 13.31 4.87
CA VAL A 484 -9.29 12.19 5.02
C VAL A 484 -10.61 12.69 5.58
N TYR A 485 -11.70 12.36 4.90
CA TYR A 485 -13.05 12.70 5.28
C TYR A 485 -13.79 11.47 5.81
N GLU A 486 -14.66 11.65 6.78
CA GLU A 486 -15.67 10.67 7.16
C GLU A 486 -17.07 11.28 7.00
N ASN A 487 -17.92 10.60 6.22
CA ASN A 487 -19.28 11.06 5.91
C ASN A 487 -19.36 12.51 5.39
N GLY A 488 -18.37 12.89 4.58
CA GLY A 488 -18.29 14.23 3.99
C GLY A 488 -17.73 15.32 4.92
N VAL A 489 -17.30 14.96 6.13
CA VAL A 489 -16.69 15.89 7.10
C VAL A 489 -15.18 15.62 7.18
N PRO A 490 -14.31 16.63 6.98
CA PRO A 490 -12.86 16.44 7.10
C PRO A 490 -12.49 16.09 8.55
N GLN A 491 -11.72 15.01 8.72
CA GLN A 491 -11.35 14.48 10.02
C GLN A 491 -9.85 14.59 10.29
N ILE A 492 -9.03 14.20 9.31
CA ILE A 492 -7.59 14.03 9.48
C ILE A 492 -6.86 14.71 8.32
N LEU A 493 -5.83 15.48 8.65
CA LEU A 493 -4.80 15.92 7.74
C LEU A 493 -3.52 15.12 8.01
N LEU A 494 -3.19 14.19 7.12
CA LEU A 494 -1.99 13.37 7.26
C LEU A 494 -0.72 14.21 7.03
N THR A 495 0.27 14.02 7.89
CA THR A 495 1.59 14.65 7.78
C THR A 495 2.69 13.59 7.60
N GLU A 496 3.94 14.02 7.37
CA GLU A 496 5.08 13.11 7.22
C GLU A 496 5.36 12.27 8.48
N VAL A 497 4.97 12.78 9.66
CA VAL A 497 5.31 12.19 10.96
C VAL A 497 4.09 11.79 11.81
N GLY A 498 2.89 11.96 11.28
CA GLY A 498 1.66 11.67 12.01
C GLY A 498 0.45 12.28 11.33
N TYR A 499 -0.36 13.01 12.05
CA TYR A 499 -1.53 13.71 11.50
C TYR A 499 -1.94 14.91 12.35
N VAL A 500 -2.73 15.81 11.76
CA VAL A 500 -3.50 16.83 12.47
C VAL A 500 -4.95 16.38 12.53
N SER A 501 -5.53 16.35 13.70
CA SER A 501 -6.97 16.17 13.88
C SER A 501 -7.67 17.47 13.48
N LEU A 502 -8.50 17.43 12.43
CA LEU A 502 -9.21 18.61 11.94
C LEU A 502 -10.42 18.96 12.79
N THR A 503 -10.77 18.15 13.79
CA THR A 503 -11.86 18.40 14.73
C THR A 503 -11.45 19.33 15.87
N ASP A 504 -10.22 19.26 16.33
CA ASP A 504 -9.69 20.05 17.45
C ASP A 504 -8.40 20.81 17.13
N GLY A 505 -7.81 20.56 15.96
CA GLY A 505 -6.61 21.22 15.47
C GLY A 505 -5.30 20.73 16.08
N GLN A 506 -5.30 19.62 16.82
CA GLN A 506 -4.13 19.10 17.50
C GLN A 506 -3.27 18.21 16.60
N TYR A 507 -1.95 18.30 16.79
CA TYR A 507 -0.99 17.41 16.15
C TYR A 507 -0.83 16.11 16.93
N HIS A 508 -0.74 15.01 16.19
CA HIS A 508 -0.49 13.66 16.69
C HIS A 508 0.71 13.08 15.98
N TYR A 509 1.66 12.52 16.73
CA TYR A 509 2.92 12.04 16.19
C TYR A 509 3.04 10.53 16.33
N TYR A 510 3.63 9.88 15.33
CA TYR A 510 3.90 8.45 15.30
C TYR A 510 5.34 8.17 15.71
N LEU A 511 5.54 7.50 16.84
CA LEU A 511 6.84 6.95 17.21
C LEU A 511 6.94 5.53 16.65
N LYS A 512 7.90 5.35 15.76
CA LYS A 512 8.01 4.17 14.89
C LYS A 512 9.18 3.29 15.31
N ASP A 513 9.06 1.99 15.06
CA ASP A 513 10.18 1.05 15.17
C ASP A 513 11.00 1.00 13.88
N HIS A 514 11.99 0.10 13.84
CA HIS A 514 12.93 -0.08 12.72
C HIS A 514 12.29 -0.42 11.36
N GLN A 515 11.04 -0.89 11.36
CA GLN A 515 10.27 -1.22 10.14
C GLN A 515 9.21 -0.17 9.81
N GLY A 516 9.16 0.93 10.56
CA GLY A 516 8.13 1.96 10.38
C GLY A 516 6.76 1.59 10.94
N ASN A 517 6.69 0.57 11.82
CA ASN A 517 5.46 0.26 12.54
C ASN A 517 5.12 1.38 13.52
N ASN A 518 3.88 1.84 13.53
CA ASN A 518 3.42 2.82 14.51
C ASN A 518 3.31 2.14 15.88
N ARG A 519 4.31 2.37 16.76
CA ARG A 519 4.40 1.74 18.08
C ARG A 519 3.70 2.55 19.15
N VAL A 520 3.83 3.86 19.09
CA VAL A 520 3.19 4.78 20.04
C VAL A 520 2.64 5.97 19.25
N VAL A 521 1.41 6.37 19.54
CA VAL A 521 0.84 7.63 19.09
C VAL A 521 0.84 8.58 20.28
N VAL A 522 1.37 9.78 20.09
CA VAL A 522 1.47 10.81 21.12
C VAL A 522 0.83 12.10 20.63
N ALA A 523 0.12 12.77 21.55
CA ALA A 523 -0.40 14.10 21.32
C ALA A 523 0.67 15.16 21.53
N GLU A 524 0.44 16.37 21.02
CA GLU A 524 1.30 17.56 21.15
C GLU A 524 1.74 17.85 22.60
N GLU A 525 0.90 17.56 23.61
CA GLU A 525 1.21 17.80 25.02
C GLU A 525 2.03 16.68 25.72
N GLY A 526 2.48 15.68 24.99
CA GLY A 526 3.25 14.56 25.57
C GLY A 526 2.40 13.40 26.09
N THR A 527 1.11 13.43 25.89
CA THR A 527 0.20 12.35 26.27
C THR A 527 0.34 11.17 25.31
N VAL A 528 0.48 9.96 25.85
CA VAL A 528 0.42 8.72 25.07
C VAL A 528 -1.04 8.37 24.82
N GLU A 529 -1.45 8.37 23.57
CA GLU A 529 -2.84 8.10 23.19
C GLU A 529 -3.06 6.66 22.76
N GLU A 530 -2.06 6.06 22.13
CA GLU A 530 -2.15 4.70 21.63
C GLU A 530 -0.81 3.99 21.77
N VAL A 531 -0.85 2.71 22.10
CA VAL A 531 0.32 1.82 22.11
C VAL A 531 -0.02 0.58 21.29
N ASN A 532 0.86 0.22 20.38
CA ASN A 532 0.74 -0.97 19.54
C ASN A 532 1.93 -1.91 19.75
N ASP A 533 1.65 -3.12 20.15
CA ASP A 533 2.59 -4.23 20.16
C ASP A 533 2.17 -5.25 19.11
N TYR A 534 3.15 -5.74 18.34
CA TYR A 534 2.90 -6.61 17.19
C TYR A 534 3.56 -7.97 17.34
N TYR A 535 2.86 -9.01 16.87
CA TYR A 535 3.50 -10.27 16.48
C TYR A 535 4.45 -10.03 15.30
N ALA A 536 5.32 -10.98 15.02
CA ALA A 536 6.33 -10.82 13.96
C ALA A 536 5.70 -10.58 12.57
N PHE A 537 4.58 -11.23 12.26
CA PHE A 537 3.82 -11.02 11.02
C PHE A 537 2.83 -9.83 11.10
N GLY A 538 2.90 -8.98 12.12
CA GLY A 538 2.15 -7.72 12.18
C GLY A 538 0.77 -7.80 12.80
N GLY A 539 0.36 -8.94 13.33
CA GLY A 539 -0.86 -9.05 14.14
C GLY A 539 -0.71 -8.23 15.43
N LEU A 540 -1.78 -7.53 15.87
CA LEU A 540 -1.77 -6.78 17.11
C LEU A 540 -1.85 -7.73 18.32
N MET A 541 -0.99 -7.53 19.32
CA MET A 541 -1.07 -8.23 20.60
C MET A 541 -2.18 -7.64 21.47
N SER A 542 -2.71 -8.43 22.40
CA SER A 542 -3.71 -7.98 23.39
C SER A 542 -3.18 -6.90 24.35
N THR A 543 -1.88 -6.69 24.42
CA THR A 543 -1.24 -5.58 25.15
C THR A 543 -1.36 -4.24 24.47
N SER A 544 -1.76 -4.20 23.21
CA SER A 544 -2.05 -2.96 22.48
C SER A 544 -3.25 -2.25 23.12
N SER A 545 -3.17 -0.92 23.24
CA SER A 545 -4.19 -0.12 23.92
C SER A 545 -4.76 0.94 22.98
N ARG A 546 -6.06 1.26 23.15
CA ARG A 546 -6.77 2.31 22.41
C ARG A 546 -6.63 2.19 20.88
N GLN A 547 -6.74 0.98 20.36
CA GLN A 547 -6.49 0.63 18.94
C GLN A 547 -7.41 1.34 17.93
N SER A 548 -8.45 2.04 18.39
CA SER A 548 -9.43 2.74 17.54
C SER A 548 -9.14 4.22 17.33
N VAL A 549 -8.04 4.77 17.89
CA VAL A 549 -7.71 6.20 17.79
C VAL A 549 -7.43 6.60 16.35
N GLN A 550 -6.73 5.76 15.62
CA GLN A 550 -6.41 5.98 14.20
C GLN A 550 -6.15 4.62 13.50
N PRO A 551 -6.34 4.50 12.16
CA PRO A 551 -6.26 3.20 11.49
C PRO A 551 -4.84 2.76 11.09
N TYR A 552 -3.84 3.64 11.06
CA TYR A 552 -2.50 3.34 10.53
C TYR A 552 -1.64 2.63 11.59
N LYS A 553 -1.24 1.38 11.32
CA LYS A 553 -0.60 0.48 12.30
C LYS A 553 0.72 -0.10 11.79
N TYR A 554 0.74 -1.40 11.47
CA TYR A 554 1.91 -2.14 10.99
C TYR A 554 2.43 -1.56 9.68
N ASN A 555 3.73 -1.30 9.58
CA ASN A 555 4.41 -0.57 8.48
C ASN A 555 3.73 0.78 8.11
N GLY A 556 3.01 1.40 9.04
CA GLY A 556 2.22 2.60 8.78
C GLY A 556 1.02 2.38 7.86
N LYS A 557 0.61 1.13 7.61
CA LYS A 557 -0.51 0.79 6.73
C LYS A 557 -1.85 0.89 7.45
N GLU A 558 -2.88 1.25 6.69
CA GLU A 558 -4.25 1.30 7.19
C GLU A 558 -4.76 -0.10 7.48
N LEU A 559 -5.19 -0.33 8.71
CA LEU A 559 -5.83 -1.56 9.16
C LEU A 559 -7.34 -1.37 9.14
N ASP A 560 -8.03 -2.10 8.28
CA ASP A 560 -9.49 -2.15 8.26
C ASP A 560 -9.99 -3.33 9.09
N ARG A 561 -10.59 -3.01 10.25
CA ARG A 561 -11.17 -4.00 11.18
C ARG A 561 -12.69 -4.08 11.09
N LYS A 562 -13.32 -3.21 10.31
CA LYS A 562 -14.77 -3.12 10.22
C LYS A 562 -15.35 -4.40 9.60
N GLY A 563 -16.47 -4.84 10.13
CA GLY A 563 -17.11 -6.09 9.67
C GLY A 563 -16.31 -7.38 9.95
N GLY A 564 -15.20 -7.31 10.71
CA GLY A 564 -14.32 -8.45 10.96
C GLY A 564 -13.32 -8.74 9.83
N LEU A 565 -13.06 -7.76 8.96
CA LEU A 565 -12.14 -7.91 7.83
C LEU A 565 -10.71 -8.15 8.30
N ASP A 566 -10.19 -7.30 9.21
CA ASP A 566 -8.84 -7.37 9.79
C ASP A 566 -7.71 -7.47 8.75
N TRP A 567 -7.80 -6.69 7.67
CA TRP A 567 -6.78 -6.60 6.62
C TRP A 567 -6.04 -5.28 6.64
N TYR A 568 -4.74 -5.33 6.34
CA TYR A 568 -3.92 -4.15 6.07
C TYR A 568 -3.95 -3.81 4.58
N ASP A 569 -4.20 -2.55 4.27
CA ASP A 569 -4.15 -2.03 2.90
C ASP A 569 -2.72 -1.59 2.55
N TYR A 570 -2.04 -2.38 1.73
CA TYR A 570 -0.71 -2.04 1.19
C TYR A 570 -0.77 -1.29 -0.15
N GLY A 571 -1.98 -0.92 -0.62
CA GLY A 571 -2.20 -0.28 -1.91
C GLY A 571 -2.38 -1.30 -3.02
N ALA A 572 -1.31 -1.93 -3.49
CA ALA A 572 -1.41 -2.94 -4.54
C ALA A 572 -2.08 -4.24 -4.08
N ARG A 573 -1.99 -4.62 -2.81
CA ARG A 573 -2.55 -5.85 -2.23
C ARG A 573 -3.09 -5.62 -0.83
N MET A 574 -4.11 -6.40 -0.46
CA MET A 574 -4.57 -6.53 0.94
C MET A 574 -3.79 -7.65 1.63
N TYR A 575 -3.32 -7.38 2.85
CA TYR A 575 -2.51 -8.28 3.67
C TYR A 575 -3.28 -8.78 4.89
N ASP A 576 -3.28 -10.08 5.11
CA ASP A 576 -3.85 -10.71 6.31
C ASP A 576 -2.73 -11.14 7.26
N ALA A 577 -2.57 -10.43 8.37
CA ALA A 577 -1.56 -10.73 9.37
C ALA A 577 -1.87 -12.02 10.17
N ALA A 578 -3.14 -12.45 10.23
CA ALA A 578 -3.51 -13.71 10.87
C ALA A 578 -2.97 -14.92 10.10
N LEU A 579 -2.82 -14.79 8.80
CA LEU A 579 -2.29 -15.83 7.90
C LEU A 579 -0.84 -15.57 7.44
N GLY A 580 -0.31 -14.36 7.67
CA GLY A 580 1.02 -13.94 7.23
C GLY A 580 1.17 -13.88 5.70
N ARG A 581 0.09 -13.53 4.95
CA ARG A 581 0.08 -13.56 3.49
C ARG A 581 -0.80 -12.50 2.84
N PHE A 582 -0.52 -12.21 1.58
CA PHE A 582 -1.38 -11.40 0.73
C PHE A 582 -2.55 -12.20 0.12
N MET A 583 -3.63 -11.48 -0.23
CA MET A 583 -4.88 -12.07 -0.74
C MET A 583 -4.86 -12.28 -2.25
N LYS A 584 -3.90 -11.72 -2.99
CA LYS A 584 -3.73 -11.91 -4.43
C LYS A 584 -2.27 -12.08 -4.82
N THR A 585 -2.05 -12.48 -6.07
CA THR A 585 -0.71 -12.63 -6.64
C THR A 585 0.02 -11.30 -6.75
N ASP A 586 1.33 -11.32 -6.53
CA ASP A 586 2.20 -10.19 -6.76
C ASP A 586 2.35 -9.92 -8.27
N ARG A 587 2.11 -8.69 -8.71
CA ARG A 587 2.32 -8.29 -10.12
C ARG A 587 3.78 -8.39 -10.56
N PHE A 588 4.72 -8.35 -9.59
CA PHE A 588 6.14 -8.53 -9.82
C PHE A 588 6.67 -9.91 -9.40
N SER A 589 5.78 -10.90 -9.24
CA SER A 589 6.17 -12.28 -8.88
C SER A 589 7.26 -12.87 -9.78
N GLU A 590 7.36 -12.40 -11.03
CA GLU A 590 8.41 -12.80 -11.99
C GLU A 590 9.82 -12.35 -11.58
N LYS A 591 9.94 -11.34 -10.70
CA LYS A 591 11.22 -10.93 -10.11
C LYS A 591 11.64 -11.87 -8.97
N TYR A 592 10.71 -12.61 -8.41
CA TYR A 592 10.86 -13.44 -7.21
C TYR A 592 10.42 -14.88 -7.46
N VAL A 593 10.89 -15.47 -8.57
CA VAL A 593 10.44 -16.82 -9.06
C VAL A 593 10.62 -17.96 -8.08
N SER A 594 11.48 -17.80 -7.07
CA SER A 594 11.73 -18.78 -6.00
C SER A 594 10.78 -18.65 -4.82
N LEU A 595 9.89 -17.65 -4.82
CA LEU A 595 8.98 -17.34 -3.73
C LEU A 595 7.52 -17.54 -4.17
N SER A 596 6.66 -17.86 -3.21
CA SER A 596 5.21 -17.88 -3.45
C SER A 596 4.73 -16.50 -3.86
N PRO A 597 3.89 -16.36 -4.90
CA PRO A 597 3.34 -15.06 -5.31
C PRO A 597 2.47 -14.38 -4.25
N TYR A 598 2.13 -15.06 -3.18
CA TYR A 598 1.28 -14.56 -2.08
C TYR A 598 2.06 -14.28 -0.79
N GLN A 599 3.35 -14.52 -0.75
CA GLN A 599 4.16 -14.35 0.45
C GLN A 599 4.32 -12.87 0.85
N TYR A 600 4.56 -12.62 2.13
CA TYR A 600 4.90 -11.32 2.70
C TYR A 600 6.38 -11.29 3.11
N GLY A 601 7.09 -10.22 2.71
CA GLY A 601 8.46 -9.94 3.16
C GLY A 601 9.46 -11.11 3.01
N ALA A 602 9.32 -11.96 1.97
CA ALA A 602 10.09 -13.20 1.79
C ALA A 602 10.01 -14.17 2.98
N ASN A 603 8.89 -14.18 3.73
CA ASN A 603 8.72 -14.93 4.99
C ASN A 603 9.74 -14.56 6.09
N ASN A 604 10.30 -13.38 6.02
CA ASN A 604 11.18 -12.80 7.03
C ASN A 604 10.68 -11.39 7.43
N PRO A 605 9.51 -11.32 8.07
CA PRO A 605 8.84 -10.06 8.37
C PRO A 605 9.57 -9.20 9.41
N VAL A 606 10.60 -9.74 10.05
CA VAL A 606 11.42 -9.02 11.04
C VAL A 606 12.49 -8.13 10.37
N ASN A 607 13.00 -8.60 9.22
CA ASN A 607 14.08 -7.92 8.51
C ASN A 607 13.62 -7.23 7.22
N ASN A 608 12.51 -7.70 6.65
CA ASN A 608 12.00 -7.23 5.36
C ASN A 608 10.63 -6.61 5.53
N ILE A 609 10.37 -5.58 4.75
CA ILE A 609 9.05 -4.96 4.62
C ILE A 609 8.60 -5.01 3.17
N ASP A 610 7.30 -5.01 2.94
CA ASP A 610 6.73 -4.70 1.65
C ASP A 610 6.23 -3.24 1.70
N VAL A 611 6.71 -2.39 0.80
CA VAL A 611 6.46 -0.95 0.89
C VAL A 611 5.03 -0.59 0.44
N ASN A 612 4.57 -1.19 -0.65
CA ASN A 612 3.30 -0.84 -1.30
C ASN A 612 2.49 -2.04 -1.79
N GLY A 613 2.81 -3.23 -1.28
CA GLY A 613 2.13 -4.47 -1.64
C GLY A 613 2.66 -5.15 -2.91
N ASP A 614 3.86 -4.78 -3.39
CA ASP A 614 4.47 -5.36 -4.60
C ASP A 614 6.01 -5.31 -4.62
N SER A 615 6.65 -4.85 -3.55
CA SER A 615 8.11 -4.66 -3.50
C SER A 615 8.67 -5.03 -2.13
N ILE A 616 9.56 -6.04 -2.09
CA ILE A 616 10.27 -6.46 -0.87
C ILE A 616 11.53 -5.61 -0.70
N TRP A 617 11.70 -5.00 0.50
CA TRP A 617 12.86 -4.20 0.93
C TRP A 617 13.47 -4.75 2.21
#